data_792ba75b4d60fccabc2a223fce76b5b1
#
_entry.id   792ba75b4d60fccabc2a223fce76b5b1
#
_cell.length_a   1.000
_cell.length_b   1.000
_cell.length_c   1.000
_cell.angle_alpha   90.00
_cell.angle_beta   90.00
_cell.angle_gamma   90.00
#
_symmetry.space_group_name_H-M   'P 1'
#
loop_
_entity.id
_entity.type
_entity.pdbx_description
1 polymer ?
#
loop_
_entity_poly.entity_id
_entity_poly.type
_entity_poly.pdbx_seq_one_letter_code
_entity_poly.pdbx_strand_id
1 'polypeptide(L)'
;IVKSNNGLLTTIAYQKEGEDPMFALEGSVPIAGAAVQWLRDNLNIIDKSEDIESLAMLEKDNGDVYFVPAFSGLFSPHWDETARGSLFGLTRFSNKSHMARAVLESVAFQTYELLESMEKDLDTDFESLKVDGGMVANNLLMQFQSDILDKSIHSQEINEITALGVGVASYLYVMDLPLSSMGNYITSSKTW
;
A
#
# COMPACT_ATOMS: atom_id res chain seq x y z
N ILE A 1 4.87 -24.64 -2.31
CA ILE A 1 5.29 -23.48 -1.50
C ILE A 1 6.32 -22.70 -2.32
N VAL A 2 6.04 -21.44 -2.64
CA VAL A 2 7.04 -20.53 -3.22
C VAL A 2 7.87 -19.97 -2.08
N LYS A 3 9.19 -20.18 -2.14
CA LYS A 3 10.13 -19.59 -1.17
C LYS A 3 10.66 -18.30 -1.78
N SER A 4 10.52 -17.19 -1.08
CA SER A 4 11.10 -15.92 -1.50
C SER A 4 12.63 -15.95 -1.44
N ASN A 5 13.29 -15.42 -2.47
CA ASN A 5 14.71 -15.12 -2.52
C ASN A 5 14.99 -13.60 -2.46
N ASN A 6 13.92 -12.79 -2.50
CA ASN A 6 13.98 -11.33 -2.56
C ASN A 6 13.40 -10.66 -1.29
N GLY A 7 13.52 -11.30 -0.12
CA GLY A 7 13.20 -10.69 1.17
C GLY A 7 11.71 -10.65 1.52
N LEU A 8 10.86 -11.40 0.83
CA LEU A 8 9.44 -11.51 1.17
C LEU A 8 9.18 -12.66 2.13
N LEU A 9 8.03 -12.63 2.78
CA LEU A 9 7.50 -13.73 3.58
C LEU A 9 6.64 -14.65 2.72
N THR A 10 6.60 -15.93 3.07
CA THR A 10 5.61 -16.86 2.54
C THR A 10 4.60 -17.15 3.63
N THR A 11 3.34 -16.89 3.35
CA THR A 11 2.23 -17.07 4.29
C THR A 11 1.15 -17.96 3.71
N ILE A 12 0.24 -18.46 4.55
CA ILE A 12 -0.98 -19.14 4.09
C ILE A 12 -1.99 -18.07 3.74
N ALA A 13 -2.37 -18.00 2.45
CA ALA A 13 -3.41 -17.09 1.99
C ALA A 13 -4.79 -17.54 2.47
N TYR A 14 -5.12 -18.81 2.22
CA TYR A 14 -6.34 -19.46 2.71
C TYR A 14 -6.22 -21.00 2.60
N GLN A 15 -7.11 -21.68 3.30
CA GLN A 15 -7.28 -23.13 3.17
C GLN A 15 -8.76 -23.49 3.21
N LYS A 16 -9.20 -24.31 2.28
CA LYS A 16 -10.54 -24.90 2.33
C LYS A 16 -10.49 -26.23 3.08
N GLU A 17 -11.58 -26.59 3.71
CA GLU A 17 -11.69 -27.89 4.38
C GLU A 17 -11.46 -29.04 3.41
N GLY A 18 -10.54 -29.93 3.76
CA GLY A 18 -10.18 -31.10 2.93
C GLY A 18 -9.27 -30.80 1.72
N GLU A 19 -8.84 -29.55 1.52
CA GLU A 19 -7.91 -29.17 0.45
C GLU A 19 -6.54 -28.76 1.06
N ASP A 20 -5.50 -28.79 0.22
CA ASP A 20 -4.19 -28.26 0.59
C ASP A 20 -4.23 -26.72 0.73
N PRO A 21 -3.42 -26.14 1.63
CA PRO A 21 -3.36 -24.70 1.79
C PRO A 21 -2.84 -23.98 0.54
N MET A 22 -3.47 -22.87 0.20
CA MET A 22 -2.95 -21.92 -0.79
C MET A 22 -1.96 -20.96 -0.11
N PHE A 23 -0.80 -20.80 -0.71
CA PHE A 23 0.24 -19.89 -0.20
C PHE A 23 0.27 -18.59 -0.97
N ALA A 24 0.72 -17.52 -0.30
CA ALA A 24 0.99 -16.23 -0.90
C ALA A 24 2.37 -15.71 -0.49
N LEU A 25 2.96 -14.87 -1.33
CA LEU A 25 4.06 -14.00 -0.93
C LEU A 25 3.48 -12.77 -0.23
N GLU A 26 4.14 -12.36 0.83
CA GLU A 26 3.74 -11.22 1.64
C GLU A 26 4.94 -10.29 1.86
N GLY A 27 4.74 -9.00 1.61
CA GLY A 27 5.66 -7.94 1.98
C GLY A 27 4.96 -6.94 2.90
N SER A 28 5.73 -6.25 3.74
CA SER A 28 5.19 -5.31 4.72
C SER A 28 5.66 -3.90 4.45
N VAL A 29 4.72 -2.97 4.31
CA VAL A 29 4.93 -1.51 4.37
C VAL A 29 4.46 -1.03 5.75
N PRO A 30 5.34 -1.03 6.77
CA PRO A 30 4.90 -0.79 8.15
C PRO A 30 4.48 0.66 8.40
N ILE A 31 5.03 1.60 7.63
CA ILE A 31 4.77 3.03 7.80
C ILE A 31 4.20 3.61 6.50
N ALA A 32 2.88 3.63 6.43
CA ALA A 32 2.09 4.28 5.37
C ALA A 32 1.22 5.37 5.98
N GLY A 33 -0.03 5.09 6.32
CA GLY A 33 -0.91 6.04 7.01
C GLY A 33 -0.35 6.56 8.34
N ALA A 34 0.49 5.77 9.02
CA ALA A 34 1.19 6.20 10.24
C ALA A 34 2.12 7.41 10.00
N ALA A 35 2.73 7.55 8.81
CA ALA A 35 3.52 8.74 8.48
C ALA A 35 2.65 9.99 8.36
N VAL A 36 1.44 9.86 7.80
CA VAL A 36 0.45 10.95 7.74
C VAL A 36 0.00 11.36 9.15
N GLN A 37 -0.29 10.37 10.01
CA GLN A 37 -0.63 10.63 11.41
C GLN A 37 0.53 11.32 12.16
N TRP A 38 1.77 10.93 11.88
CA TRP A 38 2.95 11.57 12.46
C TRP A 38 3.06 13.06 12.05
N LEU A 39 2.79 13.41 10.79
CA LEU A 39 2.72 14.82 10.35
C LEU A 39 1.65 15.60 11.11
N ARG A 40 0.50 14.95 11.42
CA ARG A 40 -0.62 15.55 12.16
C ARG A 40 -0.27 15.68 13.65
N ASP A 41 0.06 14.58 14.31
CA ASP A 41 0.07 14.48 15.77
C ASP A 41 1.38 14.96 16.40
N ASN A 42 2.51 14.78 15.69
CA ASN A 42 3.84 15.12 16.20
C ASN A 42 4.39 16.43 15.64
N LEU A 43 4.12 16.73 14.38
CA LEU A 43 4.63 17.94 13.73
C LEU A 43 3.61 19.06 13.56
N ASN A 44 2.32 18.77 13.76
CA ASN A 44 1.21 19.72 13.59
C ASN A 44 1.24 20.42 12.21
N ILE A 45 1.59 19.66 11.17
CA ILE A 45 1.67 20.16 9.78
C ILE A 45 0.27 20.20 9.13
N ILE A 46 -0.59 19.27 9.54
CA ILE A 46 -2.00 19.15 9.13
C ILE A 46 -2.88 18.94 10.36
N ASP A 47 -4.14 19.34 10.30
CA ASP A 47 -5.12 19.16 11.38
C ASP A 47 -5.81 17.79 11.30
N LYS A 48 -6.07 17.31 10.08
CA LYS A 48 -6.70 16.01 9.79
C LYS A 48 -5.90 15.26 8.75
N SER A 49 -5.97 13.93 8.77
CA SER A 49 -5.24 13.09 7.80
C SER A 49 -5.68 13.36 6.36
N GLU A 50 -6.95 13.71 6.13
CA GLU A 50 -7.50 14.04 4.82
C GLU A 50 -6.88 15.32 4.23
N ASP A 51 -6.35 16.23 5.04
CA ASP A 51 -5.79 17.49 4.60
C ASP A 51 -4.45 17.33 3.87
N ILE A 52 -3.81 16.16 3.97
CA ILE A 52 -2.48 15.94 3.40
C ILE A 52 -2.47 16.07 1.88
N GLU A 53 -3.50 15.56 1.19
CA GLU A 53 -3.59 15.66 -0.27
C GLU A 53 -3.63 17.11 -0.72
N SER A 54 -4.56 17.90 -0.15
CA SER A 54 -4.69 19.30 -0.49
C SER A 54 -3.44 20.11 -0.17
N LEU A 55 -2.74 19.79 0.93
CA LEU A 55 -1.48 20.43 1.30
C LEU A 55 -0.36 20.06 0.30
N ALA A 56 -0.23 18.78 -0.06
CA ALA A 56 0.78 18.31 -1.01
C ALA A 56 0.57 18.91 -2.41
N MET A 57 -0.69 19.12 -2.82
CA MET A 57 -1.04 19.71 -4.11
C MET A 57 -0.76 21.22 -4.24
N LEU A 58 -0.40 21.92 -3.15
CA LEU A 58 0.03 23.32 -3.23
C LEU A 58 1.40 23.47 -3.93
N GLU A 59 2.18 22.40 -4.03
CA GLU A 59 3.42 22.37 -4.77
C GLU A 59 3.33 21.40 -5.96
N LYS A 60 4.04 21.73 -7.01
CA LYS A 60 4.03 20.97 -8.26
C LYS A 60 4.66 19.57 -8.10
N ASP A 61 5.72 19.51 -7.30
CA ASP A 61 6.52 18.31 -7.06
C ASP A 61 7.00 18.28 -5.59
N ASN A 62 7.83 17.32 -5.24
CA ASN A 62 8.38 17.20 -3.90
C ASN A 62 9.55 18.15 -3.61
N GLY A 63 9.97 18.98 -4.59
CA GLY A 63 11.10 19.91 -4.46
C GLY A 63 12.43 19.23 -4.09
N ASP A 64 12.67 18.03 -4.63
CA ASP A 64 13.79 17.14 -4.32
C ASP A 64 13.88 16.73 -2.83
N VAL A 65 12.76 16.85 -2.08
CA VAL A 65 12.65 16.34 -0.71
C VAL A 65 12.16 14.90 -0.74
N TYR A 66 12.90 14.01 -0.10
CA TYR A 66 12.56 12.60 0.03
C TYR A 66 12.45 12.21 1.51
N PHE A 67 11.47 11.35 1.80
CA PHE A 67 11.22 10.82 3.12
C PHE A 67 11.43 9.31 3.15
N VAL A 68 12.28 8.84 4.07
CA VAL A 68 12.44 7.42 4.38
C VAL A 68 11.67 7.12 5.66
N PRO A 69 10.55 6.38 5.61
CA PRO A 69 9.67 6.20 6.76
C PRO A 69 10.09 5.05 7.69
N ALA A 70 11.38 4.89 7.96
CA ALA A 70 11.93 3.81 8.77
C ALA A 70 11.80 4.07 10.28
N PHE A 71 10.60 4.41 10.79
CA PHE A 71 10.40 4.73 12.22
C PHE A 71 10.73 3.56 13.14
N SER A 72 10.49 2.33 12.68
CA SER A 72 10.78 1.08 13.39
C SER A 72 11.75 0.18 12.62
N GLY A 73 12.62 0.75 11.82
CA GLY A 73 13.48 0.03 10.88
C GLY A 73 12.85 -0.10 9.50
N LEU A 74 13.58 -0.73 8.58
CA LEU A 74 13.09 -1.14 7.26
C LEU A 74 12.67 -2.61 7.34
N PHE A 75 11.51 -2.90 6.79
CA PHE A 75 10.96 -4.26 6.69
C PHE A 75 11.29 -4.88 5.34
N SER A 76 10.40 -5.71 4.80
CA SER A 76 10.58 -6.26 3.46
C SER A 76 10.88 -5.17 2.43
N PRO A 77 11.81 -5.40 1.52
CA PRO A 77 12.69 -6.56 1.37
C PRO A 77 14.00 -6.44 2.18
N HIS A 78 14.26 -5.33 2.87
CA HIS A 78 15.55 -4.95 3.44
C HIS A 78 15.88 -5.64 4.78
N TRP A 79 14.88 -5.77 5.66
CA TRP A 79 15.01 -6.36 7.01
C TRP A 79 16.13 -5.71 7.86
N ASP A 80 16.24 -4.36 7.80
CA ASP A 80 17.19 -3.57 8.61
C ASP A 80 16.48 -2.91 9.80
N GLU A 81 16.59 -3.51 10.97
CA GLU A 81 16.03 -3.01 12.22
C GLU A 81 16.75 -1.75 12.76
N THR A 82 17.95 -1.46 12.24
CA THR A 82 18.78 -0.34 12.69
C THR A 82 18.48 0.97 11.94
N ALA A 83 17.85 0.87 10.75
CA ALA A 83 17.45 2.04 9.97
C ALA A 83 16.49 2.94 10.75
N ARG A 84 16.55 4.24 10.47
CA ARG A 84 15.66 5.24 11.10
C ARG A 84 15.09 6.18 10.05
N GLY A 85 13.90 6.72 10.35
CA GLY A 85 13.24 7.71 9.50
C GLY A 85 14.15 8.89 9.20
N SER A 86 14.16 9.35 7.96
CA SER A 86 15.02 10.42 7.50
C SER A 86 14.35 11.28 6.45
N LEU A 87 14.66 12.57 6.43
CA LEU A 87 14.32 13.52 5.37
C LEU A 87 15.59 13.96 4.67
N PHE A 88 15.59 13.90 3.35
CA PHE A 88 16.72 14.31 2.51
C PHE A 88 16.30 15.44 1.56
N GLY A 89 17.28 16.17 1.03
CA GLY A 89 17.05 17.18 0.00
C GLY A 89 16.52 18.53 0.50
N LEU A 90 16.48 18.76 1.81
CA LEU A 90 15.97 20.03 2.36
C LEU A 90 16.83 21.23 1.94
N THR A 91 16.16 22.25 1.43
CA THR A 91 16.73 23.56 1.09
C THR A 91 15.94 24.69 1.78
N ARG A 92 16.34 25.93 1.59
CA ARG A 92 15.56 27.10 2.09
C ARG A 92 14.19 27.27 1.41
N PHE A 93 13.97 26.63 0.27
CA PHE A 93 12.68 26.61 -0.44
C PHE A 93 11.76 25.52 0.04
N SER A 94 12.29 24.49 0.70
CA SER A 94 11.49 23.38 1.21
C SER A 94 10.52 23.87 2.26
N ASN A 95 9.26 23.50 2.11
CA ASN A 95 8.17 23.88 3.00
C ASN A 95 7.30 22.65 3.37
N LYS A 96 6.27 22.87 4.18
CA LYS A 96 5.39 21.79 4.65
C LYS A 96 4.68 21.02 3.52
N SER A 97 4.43 21.65 2.38
CA SER A 97 3.79 21.00 1.24
C SER A 97 4.73 20.02 0.55
N HIS A 98 5.99 20.37 0.38
CA HIS A 98 7.03 19.45 -0.09
C HIS A 98 7.19 18.24 0.84
N MET A 99 7.16 18.48 2.18
CA MET A 99 7.23 17.38 3.17
C MET A 99 6.00 16.47 3.09
N ALA A 100 4.80 17.05 2.98
CA ALA A 100 3.56 16.28 2.82
C ALA A 100 3.61 15.41 1.56
N ARG A 101 4.10 15.98 0.45
CA ARG A 101 4.26 15.26 -0.81
C ARG A 101 5.29 14.14 -0.69
N ALA A 102 6.46 14.40 -0.12
CA ALA A 102 7.50 13.39 0.12
C ALA A 102 6.99 12.23 0.98
N VAL A 103 6.15 12.49 1.98
CA VAL A 103 5.51 11.46 2.81
C VAL A 103 4.56 10.61 1.99
N LEU A 104 3.71 11.19 1.13
CA LEU A 104 2.83 10.40 0.24
C LEU A 104 3.65 9.57 -0.75
N GLU A 105 4.62 10.17 -1.41
CA GLU A 105 5.48 9.49 -2.39
C GLU A 105 6.27 8.34 -1.77
N SER A 106 6.69 8.46 -0.50
CA SER A 106 7.41 7.40 0.21
C SER A 106 6.60 6.10 0.35
N VAL A 107 5.27 6.19 0.41
CA VAL A 107 4.39 5.01 0.44
C VAL A 107 4.42 4.30 -0.91
N ALA A 108 4.38 5.06 -2.01
CA ALA A 108 4.44 4.49 -3.35
C ALA A 108 5.82 3.87 -3.64
N PHE A 109 6.91 4.48 -3.18
CA PHE A 109 8.26 3.89 -3.31
C PHE A 109 8.38 2.56 -2.58
N GLN A 110 7.89 2.45 -1.34
CA GLN A 110 7.87 1.18 -0.60
C GLN A 110 7.03 0.12 -1.33
N THR A 111 5.87 0.51 -1.87
CA THR A 111 5.02 -0.40 -2.65
C THR A 111 5.74 -0.89 -3.91
N TYR A 112 6.47 0.01 -4.59
CA TYR A 112 7.28 -0.34 -5.76
C TYR A 112 8.33 -1.41 -5.43
N GLU A 113 9.10 -1.22 -4.37
CA GLU A 113 10.14 -2.19 -3.94
C GLU A 113 9.55 -3.57 -3.63
N LEU A 114 8.38 -3.62 -2.97
CA LEU A 114 7.71 -4.88 -2.68
C LEU A 114 7.20 -5.56 -3.95
N LEU A 115 6.56 -4.82 -4.85
CA LEU A 115 6.03 -5.38 -6.09
C LEU A 115 7.16 -5.91 -6.97
N GLU A 116 8.25 -5.14 -7.11
CA GLU A 116 9.46 -5.58 -7.83
C GLU A 116 10.04 -6.88 -7.25
N SER A 117 10.05 -7.00 -5.92
CA SER A 117 10.51 -8.21 -5.24
C SER A 117 9.58 -9.40 -5.49
N MET A 118 8.25 -9.17 -5.53
CA MET A 118 7.26 -10.20 -5.86
C MET A 118 7.39 -10.68 -7.31
N GLU A 119 7.55 -9.75 -8.24
CA GLU A 119 7.74 -10.06 -9.67
C GLU A 119 9.01 -10.88 -9.91
N LYS A 120 10.11 -10.53 -9.24
CA LYS A 120 11.36 -11.30 -9.30
C LYS A 120 11.22 -12.72 -8.73
N ASP A 121 10.49 -12.89 -7.62
CA ASP A 121 10.30 -14.21 -7.00
C ASP A 121 9.36 -15.11 -7.80
N LEU A 122 8.39 -14.54 -8.51
CA LEU A 122 7.39 -15.25 -9.28
C LEU A 122 7.73 -15.38 -10.77
N ASP A 123 8.79 -14.71 -11.22
CA ASP A 123 9.14 -14.58 -12.65
C ASP A 123 7.91 -14.17 -13.48
N THR A 124 7.18 -13.18 -12.97
CA THR A 124 5.89 -12.72 -13.51
C THR A 124 5.78 -11.22 -13.40
N ASP A 125 5.37 -10.58 -14.47
CA ASP A 125 5.05 -9.15 -14.49
C ASP A 125 3.54 -8.97 -14.21
N PHE A 126 3.19 -8.18 -13.19
CA PHE A 126 1.81 -7.91 -12.83
C PHE A 126 1.25 -6.79 -13.70
N GLU A 127 0.06 -6.97 -14.25
CA GLU A 127 -0.60 -5.96 -15.08
C GLU A 127 -1.27 -4.86 -14.24
N SER A 128 -1.65 -5.17 -13.01
CA SER A 128 -2.40 -4.24 -12.15
C SER A 128 -2.23 -4.55 -10.66
N LEU A 129 -2.51 -3.55 -9.84
CA LEU A 129 -2.52 -3.65 -8.39
C LEU A 129 -3.92 -3.32 -7.86
N LYS A 130 -4.47 -4.18 -7.01
CA LYS A 130 -5.70 -3.90 -6.26
C LYS A 130 -5.35 -3.30 -4.90
N VAL A 131 -6.04 -2.23 -4.54
CA VAL A 131 -5.80 -1.47 -3.31
C VAL A 131 -7.09 -1.29 -2.51
N ASP A 132 -6.94 -1.24 -1.18
CA ASP A 132 -8.01 -0.89 -0.25
C ASP A 132 -7.48 -0.14 0.98
N GLY A 133 -8.39 0.23 1.88
CA GLY A 133 -8.06 0.96 3.10
C GLY A 133 -8.08 2.48 2.96
N GLY A 134 -7.84 3.18 4.07
CA GLY A 134 -8.04 4.63 4.16
C GLY A 134 -7.18 5.48 3.22
N MET A 135 -5.97 5.04 2.89
CA MET A 135 -5.07 5.77 2.00
C MET A 135 -5.53 5.81 0.54
N VAL A 136 -6.42 4.89 0.15
CA VAL A 136 -7.00 4.84 -1.22
C VAL A 136 -7.85 6.07 -1.55
N ALA A 137 -8.35 6.77 -0.54
CA ALA A 137 -9.08 8.03 -0.73
C ALA A 137 -8.20 9.16 -1.32
N ASN A 138 -6.87 9.06 -1.18
CA ASN A 138 -5.92 10.05 -1.67
C ASN A 138 -5.59 9.79 -3.15
N ASN A 139 -6.13 10.64 -4.02
CA ASN A 139 -5.95 10.50 -5.47
C ASN A 139 -4.54 10.83 -5.93
N LEU A 140 -3.89 11.80 -5.28
CA LEU A 140 -2.51 12.16 -5.59
C LEU A 140 -1.56 10.98 -5.36
N LEU A 141 -1.73 10.28 -4.22
CA LEU A 141 -0.97 9.07 -3.93
C LEU A 141 -1.27 7.96 -4.93
N MET A 142 -2.55 7.70 -5.20
CA MET A 142 -2.94 6.61 -6.11
C MET A 142 -2.43 6.85 -7.53
N GLN A 143 -2.53 8.08 -8.04
CA GLN A 143 -1.98 8.42 -9.35
C GLN A 143 -0.46 8.30 -9.37
N PHE A 144 0.23 8.86 -8.38
CA PHE A 144 1.69 8.75 -8.30
C PHE A 144 2.14 7.28 -8.20
N GLN A 145 1.39 6.45 -7.46
CA GLN A 145 1.69 5.02 -7.36
C GLN A 145 1.47 4.29 -8.69
N SER A 146 0.41 4.63 -9.44
CA SER A 146 0.20 4.11 -10.80
C SER A 146 1.34 4.52 -11.75
N ASP A 147 1.74 5.79 -11.70
CA ASP A 147 2.79 6.33 -12.55
C ASP A 147 4.16 5.66 -12.29
N ILE A 148 4.54 5.47 -11.02
CA ILE A 148 5.84 4.88 -10.67
C ILE A 148 5.90 3.38 -10.90
N LEU A 149 4.77 2.68 -10.75
CA LEU A 149 4.67 1.25 -11.01
C LEU A 149 4.52 0.93 -12.50
N ASP A 150 4.10 1.91 -13.30
CA ASP A 150 3.65 1.71 -14.69
C ASP A 150 2.57 0.64 -14.79
N LYS A 151 1.62 0.67 -13.83
CA LYS A 151 0.54 -0.33 -13.67
C LYS A 151 -0.77 0.34 -13.31
N SER A 152 -1.87 -0.25 -13.76
CA SER A 152 -3.20 0.18 -13.33
C SER A 152 -3.44 -0.13 -11.85
N ILE A 153 -3.94 0.85 -11.11
CA ILE A 153 -4.36 0.71 -9.72
C ILE A 153 -5.88 0.63 -9.67
N HIS A 154 -6.42 -0.39 -9.02
CA HIS A 154 -7.87 -0.59 -8.90
C HIS A 154 -8.31 -0.59 -7.43
N SER A 155 -9.26 0.28 -7.09
CA SER A 155 -9.96 0.22 -5.81
C SER A 155 -11.30 -0.47 -5.92
N GLN A 156 -11.85 -0.88 -4.78
CA GLN A 156 -13.19 -1.45 -4.67
C GLN A 156 -14.19 -0.34 -4.25
N GLU A 157 -15.49 -0.56 -4.52
CA GLU A 157 -16.55 0.36 -4.07
C GLU A 157 -16.67 0.39 -2.55
N ILE A 158 -16.43 -0.74 -1.90
CA ILE A 158 -16.50 -0.91 -0.46
C ILE A 158 -15.10 -0.84 0.11
N ASN A 159 -14.86 0.11 1.01
CA ASN A 159 -13.54 0.32 1.64
C ASN A 159 -13.22 -0.77 2.70
N GLU A 160 -14.23 -1.51 3.18
CA GLU A 160 -14.08 -2.56 4.20
C GLU A 160 -14.02 -3.95 3.54
N ILE A 161 -13.03 -4.18 2.69
CA ILE A 161 -12.89 -5.42 1.89
C ILE A 161 -12.76 -6.65 2.75
N THR A 162 -12.07 -6.56 3.89
CA THR A 162 -11.93 -7.68 4.83
C THR A 162 -13.28 -8.12 5.38
N ALA A 163 -14.11 -7.16 5.83
CA ALA A 163 -15.45 -7.45 6.33
C ALA A 163 -16.36 -7.99 5.23
N LEU A 164 -16.28 -7.41 4.01
CA LEU A 164 -17.00 -7.90 2.85
C LEU A 164 -16.62 -9.35 2.52
N GLY A 165 -15.32 -9.67 2.51
CA GLY A 165 -14.81 -11.01 2.23
C GLY A 165 -15.36 -12.06 3.20
N VAL A 166 -15.34 -11.75 4.50
CA VAL A 166 -15.93 -12.64 5.53
C VAL A 166 -17.44 -12.78 5.34
N GLY A 167 -18.14 -11.69 5.09
CA GLY A 167 -19.60 -11.68 4.86
C GLY A 167 -19.98 -12.52 3.64
N VAL A 168 -19.28 -12.34 2.52
CA VAL A 168 -19.53 -13.11 1.29
C VAL A 168 -19.19 -14.58 1.48
N ALA A 169 -18.07 -14.92 2.11
CA ALA A 169 -17.71 -16.32 2.38
C ALA A 169 -18.79 -17.02 3.25
N SER A 170 -19.27 -16.33 4.29
CA SER A 170 -20.34 -16.82 5.16
C SER A 170 -21.66 -17.01 4.39
N TYR A 171 -22.01 -16.04 3.54
CA TYR A 171 -23.20 -16.11 2.69
C TYR A 171 -23.14 -17.30 1.73
N LEU A 172 -22.00 -17.47 1.03
CA LEU A 172 -21.81 -18.58 0.08
C LEU A 172 -21.94 -19.94 0.80
N TYR A 173 -21.37 -20.05 2.01
CA TYR A 173 -21.49 -21.28 2.81
C TYR A 173 -22.95 -21.59 3.17
N VAL A 174 -23.70 -20.61 3.69
CA VAL A 174 -25.11 -20.80 4.09
C VAL A 174 -25.99 -21.15 2.89
N MET A 175 -25.70 -20.59 1.72
CA MET A 175 -26.46 -20.78 0.49
C MET A 175 -25.99 -22.00 -0.33
N ASP A 176 -25.03 -22.77 0.17
CA ASP A 176 -24.40 -23.91 -0.53
C ASP A 176 -23.88 -23.56 -1.94
N LEU A 177 -23.27 -22.36 -2.04
CA LEU A 177 -22.69 -21.85 -3.29
C LEU A 177 -21.18 -22.07 -3.31
N PRO A 178 -20.57 -22.30 -4.47
CA PRO A 178 -19.14 -22.50 -4.57
C PRO A 178 -18.37 -21.21 -4.29
N LEU A 179 -17.23 -21.32 -3.63
CA LEU A 179 -16.35 -20.16 -3.30
C LEU A 179 -15.89 -19.40 -4.56
N SER A 180 -15.83 -20.06 -5.72
CA SER A 180 -15.54 -19.43 -7.02
C SER A 180 -16.56 -18.33 -7.39
N SER A 181 -17.75 -18.32 -6.79
CA SER A 181 -18.77 -17.26 -6.98
C SER A 181 -18.43 -15.97 -6.24
N MET A 182 -17.39 -15.94 -5.38
CA MET A 182 -17.02 -14.75 -4.61
C MET A 182 -16.78 -13.52 -5.49
N GLY A 183 -16.16 -13.68 -6.65
CA GLY A 183 -15.89 -12.60 -7.59
C GLY A 183 -17.13 -11.83 -8.07
N ASN A 184 -18.32 -12.44 -8.01
CA ASN A 184 -19.57 -11.78 -8.41
C ASN A 184 -20.05 -10.70 -7.42
N TYR A 185 -19.46 -10.68 -6.22
CA TYR A 185 -19.81 -9.75 -5.14
C TYR A 185 -18.76 -8.67 -4.91
N ILE A 186 -17.71 -8.68 -5.74
CA ILE A 186 -16.60 -7.73 -5.65
C ILE A 186 -16.57 -6.91 -6.93
N THR A 187 -16.85 -5.61 -6.80
CA THR A 187 -16.90 -4.68 -7.93
C THR A 187 -15.82 -3.62 -7.79
N SER A 188 -15.02 -3.42 -8.84
CA SER A 188 -14.07 -2.30 -8.91
C SER A 188 -14.81 -1.00 -9.17
N SER A 189 -14.45 0.08 -8.44
CA SER A 189 -15.12 1.38 -8.57
C SER A 189 -14.25 2.42 -9.25
N LYS A 190 -12.96 2.39 -9.02
CA LYS A 190 -12.04 3.41 -9.52
C LYS A 190 -10.73 2.80 -10.01
N THR A 191 -10.19 3.42 -11.06
CA THR A 191 -8.91 3.04 -11.66
C THR A 191 -8.06 4.30 -11.86
N TRP A 192 -6.79 4.19 -11.57
CA TRP A 192 -5.77 5.20 -11.85
C TRP A 192 -4.71 4.64 -12.80
#